data_a216bf6cad664a6bf20c91e37766b455
#
_entry.id   a216bf6cad664a6bf20c91e37766b455
#
_cell.length_a   1.000
_cell.length_b   1.000
_cell.length_c   1.000
_cell.angle_alpha   90.00
_cell.angle_beta   90.00
_cell.angle_gamma   90.00
#
_symmetry.space_group_name_H-M   'P 1'
#
loop_
_entity.id
_entity.type
_entity.pdbx_description
1 polymer ?
#
loop_
_entity_poly.entity_id
_entity_poly.type
_entity_poly.pdbx_seq_one_letter_code
_entity_poly.pdbx_strand_id
1 'polypeptide(L)'
;MRPHVVSELAETFRVLGDPTRVRILDALASGELCVCDIASLAGISESAASHQLRLLRGMRLVRPRRAGRQIFYCIDDQHILELLRQALTHVEEAPAAAANERSEMSRSERGWGPASNKRSSPSAD
;
A
#
# COMPACT_ATOMS: atom_id res chain seq x y z
N MET A 1 -21.82 8.88 -9.80
CA MET A 1 -20.79 9.18 -8.80
C MET A 1 -20.23 10.56 -9.08
N ARG A 2 -20.09 11.36 -8.04
CA ARG A 2 -19.63 12.73 -8.22
C ARG A 2 -18.16 12.77 -8.60
N PRO A 3 -17.74 13.74 -9.44
CA PRO A 3 -16.36 13.75 -9.94
C PRO A 3 -15.29 13.77 -8.86
N HIS A 4 -15.48 14.53 -7.78
CA HIS A 4 -14.46 14.59 -6.73
C HIS A 4 -14.36 13.25 -5.98
N VAL A 5 -15.46 12.52 -5.88
CA VAL A 5 -15.44 11.19 -5.25
C VAL A 5 -14.68 10.23 -6.13
N VAL A 6 -14.87 10.31 -7.45
CA VAL A 6 -14.13 9.47 -8.39
C VAL A 6 -12.63 9.72 -8.25
N SER A 7 -12.24 10.99 -8.19
CA SER A 7 -10.84 11.36 -8.08
C SER A 7 -10.22 10.86 -6.78
N GLU A 8 -10.94 11.03 -5.66
CA GLU A 8 -10.44 10.57 -4.37
C GLU A 8 -10.33 9.06 -4.32
N LEU A 9 -11.30 8.38 -4.88
CA LEU A 9 -11.27 6.92 -4.92
C LEU A 9 -10.10 6.42 -5.76
N ALA A 10 -9.90 7.04 -6.92
CA ALA A 10 -8.79 6.67 -7.79
C ALA A 10 -7.45 6.91 -7.10
N GLU A 11 -7.35 8.02 -6.38
CA GLU A 11 -6.11 8.33 -5.64
C GLU A 11 -5.86 7.29 -4.55
N THR A 12 -6.90 6.85 -3.86
CA THR A 12 -6.78 5.81 -2.84
C THR A 12 -6.20 4.55 -3.45
N PHE A 13 -6.74 4.11 -4.58
CA PHE A 13 -6.22 2.91 -5.24
C PHE A 13 -4.79 3.12 -5.73
N ARG A 14 -4.47 4.31 -6.22
CA ARG A 14 -3.12 4.60 -6.68
C ARG A 14 -2.12 4.48 -5.53
N VAL A 15 -2.48 5.01 -4.37
CA VAL A 15 -1.61 4.93 -3.19
C VAL A 15 -1.45 3.48 -2.75
N LEU A 16 -2.52 2.71 -2.78
CA LEU A 16 -2.49 1.31 -2.38
C LEU A 16 -1.75 0.44 -3.40
N GLY A 17 -1.49 0.95 -4.60
CA GLY A 17 -0.85 0.19 -5.66
C GLY A 17 0.66 0.13 -5.60
N ASP A 18 1.26 0.46 -4.47
CA ASP A 18 2.70 0.44 -4.30
C ASP A 18 3.12 -0.74 -3.42
N PRO A 19 4.09 -1.58 -3.86
CA PRO A 19 4.45 -2.78 -3.08
C PRO A 19 4.89 -2.48 -1.65
N THR A 20 5.66 -1.42 -1.43
CA THR A 20 6.11 -1.08 -0.09
C THR A 20 4.94 -0.73 0.81
N ARG A 21 3.99 0.05 0.28
CA ARG A 21 2.81 0.43 1.05
C ARG A 21 1.93 -0.77 1.34
N VAL A 22 1.80 -1.69 0.38
CA VAL A 22 1.06 -2.93 0.61
C VAL A 22 1.70 -3.72 1.75
N ARG A 23 3.03 -3.82 1.76
CA ARG A 23 3.72 -4.54 2.84
C ARG A 23 3.48 -3.89 4.19
N ILE A 24 3.49 -2.57 4.24
CA ILE A 24 3.25 -1.84 5.48
C ILE A 24 1.83 -2.10 5.98
N LEU A 25 0.86 -2.00 5.10
CA LEU A 25 -0.53 -2.20 5.50
C LEU A 25 -0.79 -3.65 5.89
N ASP A 26 -0.16 -4.59 5.19
CA ASP A 26 -0.27 -5.99 5.54
C ASP A 26 0.30 -6.25 6.95
N ALA A 27 1.44 -5.64 7.25
CA ALA A 27 2.02 -5.76 8.58
C ALA A 27 1.07 -5.25 9.65
N LEU A 28 0.36 -4.16 9.36
CA LEU A 28 -0.56 -3.55 10.32
C LEU A 28 -1.90 -4.26 10.39
N ALA A 29 -2.18 -5.18 9.46
CA ALA A 29 -3.47 -5.85 9.43
C ALA A 29 -3.73 -6.66 10.70
N SER A 30 -2.66 -7.15 11.34
CA SER A 30 -2.79 -7.95 12.55
C SER A 30 -2.86 -7.13 13.82
N GLY A 31 -2.62 -5.84 13.75
CA GLY A 31 -2.69 -4.99 14.91
C GLY A 31 -1.65 -3.88 14.88
N GLU A 32 -1.62 -3.14 15.96
CA GLU A 32 -0.75 -1.98 16.11
C GLU A 32 0.71 -2.39 16.21
N LEU A 33 1.60 -1.64 15.55
CA LEU A 33 3.03 -1.91 15.57
C LEU A 33 3.80 -0.60 15.68
N CYS A 34 4.98 -0.65 16.29
CA CYS A 34 5.87 0.51 16.32
C CYS A 34 6.56 0.65 14.96
N VAL A 35 7.11 1.83 14.70
CA VAL A 35 7.76 2.10 13.42
C VAL A 35 8.91 1.14 13.16
N CYS A 36 9.67 0.77 14.19
CA CYS A 36 10.81 -0.13 14.00
C CYS A 36 10.36 -1.52 13.54
N ASP A 37 9.26 -2.03 14.09
CA ASP A 37 8.76 -3.34 13.66
C ASP A 37 8.16 -3.26 12.27
N ILE A 38 7.48 -2.17 11.95
CA ILE A 38 6.93 -1.98 10.62
C ILE A 38 8.06 -1.98 9.58
N ALA A 39 9.13 -1.25 9.87
CA ALA A 39 10.28 -1.16 8.97
C ALA A 39 10.88 -2.55 8.75
N SER A 40 11.05 -3.30 9.83
CA SER A 40 11.62 -4.64 9.76
C SER A 40 10.76 -5.55 8.89
N LEU A 41 9.45 -5.55 9.13
CA LEU A 41 8.54 -6.41 8.38
C LEU A 41 8.42 -6.01 6.92
N ALA A 42 8.52 -4.72 6.64
CA ALA A 42 8.42 -4.23 5.25
C ALA A 42 9.76 -4.30 4.52
N GLY A 43 10.86 -4.56 5.25
CA GLY A 43 12.18 -4.67 4.63
C GLY A 43 12.76 -3.35 4.21
N ILE A 44 12.51 -2.29 4.98
CA ILE A 44 12.99 -0.95 4.68
C ILE A 44 13.57 -0.32 5.94
N SER A 45 14.25 0.81 5.78
CA SER A 45 14.79 1.54 6.92
C SER A 45 13.68 2.18 7.73
N GLU A 46 13.96 2.51 8.99
CA GLU A 46 12.98 3.20 9.82
C GLU A 46 12.66 4.58 9.26
N SER A 47 13.66 5.23 8.69
CA SER A 47 13.47 6.54 8.07
C SER A 47 12.48 6.44 6.90
N ALA A 48 12.67 5.43 6.06
CA ALA A 48 11.77 5.19 4.93
C ALA A 48 10.37 4.83 5.40
N ALA A 49 10.29 3.98 6.45
CA ALA A 49 9.00 3.60 7.00
C ALA A 49 8.27 4.82 7.55
N SER A 50 8.98 5.67 8.30
CA SER A 50 8.36 6.88 8.84
C SER A 50 7.83 7.78 7.75
N HIS A 51 8.59 7.92 6.65
CA HIS A 51 8.17 8.74 5.53
C HIS A 51 6.88 8.17 4.91
N GLN A 52 6.86 6.88 4.66
CA GLN A 52 5.69 6.22 4.07
C GLN A 52 4.47 6.31 5.00
N LEU A 53 4.70 6.13 6.30
CA LEU A 53 3.60 6.18 7.26
C LEU A 53 2.99 7.58 7.34
N ARG A 54 3.81 8.62 7.21
CA ARG A 54 3.27 9.98 7.18
C ARG A 54 2.41 10.22 5.94
N LEU A 55 2.82 9.66 4.79
CA LEU A 55 2.01 9.77 3.59
C LEU A 55 0.68 9.03 3.75
N LEU A 56 0.73 7.83 4.31
CA LEU A 56 -0.48 7.04 4.54
C LEU A 56 -1.40 7.70 5.54
N ARG A 57 -0.83 8.36 6.54
CA ARG A 57 -1.62 9.10 7.52
C ARG A 57 -2.34 10.27 6.85
N GLY A 58 -1.65 10.95 5.92
CA GLY A 58 -2.26 12.05 5.19
C GLY A 58 -3.46 11.62 4.38
N MET A 59 -3.50 10.35 3.99
CA MET A 59 -4.62 9.77 3.25
C MET A 59 -5.65 9.12 4.18
N ARG A 60 -5.45 9.22 5.48
CA ARG A 60 -6.33 8.65 6.51
C ARG A 60 -6.39 7.13 6.44
N LEU A 61 -5.29 6.51 6.04
CA LEU A 61 -5.24 5.05 5.97
C LEU A 61 -4.66 4.45 7.25
N VAL A 62 -3.82 5.21 7.93
CA VAL A 62 -3.25 4.78 9.21
C VAL A 62 -3.29 5.96 10.17
N ARG A 63 -3.19 5.66 11.46
CA ARG A 63 -3.10 6.70 12.49
C ARG A 63 -2.02 6.35 13.51
N PRO A 64 -1.34 7.36 14.04
CA PRO A 64 -0.28 7.14 15.01
C PRO A 64 -0.80 7.17 16.44
N ARG A 65 -0.04 6.56 17.34
CA ARG A 65 -0.22 6.67 18.77
C ARG A 65 1.16 6.75 19.40
N ARG A 66 1.41 7.78 20.18
CA ARG A 66 2.69 7.92 20.86
C ARG A 66 2.64 7.20 22.20
N ALA A 67 3.66 6.43 22.49
CA ALA A 67 3.82 5.76 23.77
C ALA A 67 5.27 5.94 24.19
N GLY A 68 5.51 6.88 25.09
CA GLY A 68 6.85 7.22 25.51
C GLY A 68 7.64 7.78 24.33
N ARG A 69 8.76 7.16 24.02
CA ARG A 69 9.62 7.60 22.92
C ARG A 69 9.28 6.94 21.61
N GLN A 70 8.35 5.98 21.63
CA GLN A 70 8.00 5.24 20.44
C GLN A 70 6.71 5.75 19.87
N ILE A 71 6.58 5.61 18.54
CA ILE A 71 5.36 5.90 17.84
C ILE A 71 4.86 4.60 17.25
N PHE A 72 3.61 4.26 17.56
CA PHE A 72 2.93 3.10 17.04
C PHE A 72 1.92 3.55 16.00
N TYR A 73 1.68 2.69 15.03
CA TYR A 73 0.66 2.97 14.01
C TYR A 73 -0.31 1.81 13.93
N CYS A 74 -1.54 2.11 13.56
CA CYS A 74 -2.52 1.08 13.23
C CYS A 74 -3.32 1.56 12.01
N ILE A 75 -4.04 0.64 11.39
CA ILE A 75 -4.92 0.99 10.29
C ILE A 75 -6.07 1.80 10.86
N ASP A 76 -6.32 2.95 10.24
CA ASP A 76 -7.28 3.92 10.76
C ASP A 76 -8.72 3.51 10.49
N ASP A 77 -8.96 2.78 9.41
CA ASP A 77 -10.29 2.60 8.87
C ASP A 77 -10.55 1.12 8.62
N GLN A 78 -11.59 0.62 9.26
CA GLN A 78 -11.98 -0.79 9.09
C GLN A 78 -12.28 -1.11 7.63
N HIS A 79 -12.81 -0.15 6.88
CA HIS A 79 -13.10 -0.38 5.47
C HIS A 79 -11.84 -0.64 4.67
N ILE A 80 -10.76 0.06 4.99
CA ILE A 80 -9.47 -0.16 4.32
C ILE A 80 -8.93 -1.54 4.66
N LEU A 81 -9.04 -1.95 5.91
CA LEU A 81 -8.60 -3.28 6.32
C LEU A 81 -9.39 -4.36 5.59
N GLU A 82 -10.70 -4.20 5.49
CA GLU A 82 -11.54 -5.16 4.78
C GLU A 82 -11.21 -5.21 3.31
N LEU A 83 -10.98 -4.05 2.69
CA LEU A 83 -10.60 -3.99 1.29
C LEU A 83 -9.29 -4.75 1.05
N LEU A 84 -8.31 -4.52 1.91
CA LEU A 84 -7.03 -5.19 1.81
C LEU A 84 -7.19 -6.70 1.91
N ARG A 85 -7.97 -7.16 2.89
CA ARG A 85 -8.20 -8.59 3.08
C ARG A 85 -8.89 -9.22 1.89
N GLN A 86 -9.89 -8.53 1.34
CA GLN A 86 -10.60 -9.03 0.17
C GLN A 86 -9.67 -9.13 -1.03
N ALA A 87 -8.87 -8.11 -1.24
CA ALA A 87 -7.93 -8.12 -2.36
C ALA A 87 -6.89 -9.23 -2.19
N LEU A 88 -6.39 -9.42 -0.97
CA LEU A 88 -5.41 -10.46 -0.69
C LEU A 88 -6.00 -11.84 -0.97
N THR A 89 -7.22 -12.09 -0.49
CA THR A 89 -7.90 -13.36 -0.73
C THR A 89 -8.04 -13.61 -2.22
N HIS A 90 -8.43 -12.58 -2.96
CA HIS A 90 -8.58 -12.71 -4.41
C HIS A 90 -7.27 -13.15 -5.07
N VAL A 91 -6.18 -12.50 -4.69
CA VAL A 91 -4.88 -12.79 -5.29
C VAL A 91 -4.40 -14.19 -4.91
N GLU A 92 -4.57 -14.57 -3.65
CA GLU A 92 -4.09 -15.87 -3.16
C GLU A 92 -4.88 -17.04 -3.72
N GLU A 93 -6.13 -16.82 -4.11
CA GLU A 93 -6.96 -17.86 -4.68
C GLU A 93 -6.79 -18.00 -6.18
N ALA A 94 -6.00 -17.13 -6.81
CA ALA A 94 -5.83 -17.18 -8.25
C ALA A 94 -5.04 -18.44 -8.64
N PRO A 95 -5.43 -19.12 -9.72
CA PRO A 95 -4.63 -20.24 -10.23
C PRO A 95 -3.26 -19.75 -10.67
N ALA A 96 -2.27 -20.65 -10.61
CA ALA A 96 -0.91 -20.30 -10.97
C ALA A 96 -0.80 -19.77 -12.40
N ALA A 97 -1.54 -20.38 -13.34
CA ALA A 97 -1.53 -19.92 -14.72
C ALA A 97 -2.06 -18.50 -14.85
N ALA A 98 -3.14 -18.19 -14.16
CA ALA A 98 -3.71 -16.85 -14.19
C ALA A 98 -2.75 -15.85 -13.56
N ALA A 99 -2.04 -16.25 -12.49
CA ALA A 99 -1.07 -15.36 -11.86
C ALA A 99 0.08 -15.05 -12.82
N ASN A 100 0.54 -16.03 -13.58
CA ASN A 100 1.59 -15.80 -14.57
C ASN A 100 1.11 -14.85 -15.65
N GLU A 101 -0.10 -15.06 -16.13
CA GLU A 101 -0.66 -14.20 -17.17
C GLU A 101 -0.78 -12.75 -16.69
N ARG A 102 -1.20 -12.57 -15.45
CA ARG A 102 -1.29 -11.23 -14.90
C ARG A 102 0.08 -10.57 -14.77
N SER A 103 1.10 -11.35 -14.39
CA SER A 103 2.44 -10.82 -14.30
C SER A 103 2.94 -10.36 -15.66
N GLU A 104 2.69 -11.15 -16.70
CA GLU A 104 3.11 -10.78 -18.03
C GLU A 104 2.37 -9.56 -18.54
N MET A 105 1.09 -9.49 -18.30
CA MET A 105 0.28 -8.35 -18.69
C MET A 105 0.79 -7.08 -17.99
N SER A 106 1.08 -7.19 -16.72
CA SER A 106 1.56 -6.06 -15.96
C SER A 106 2.90 -5.54 -16.49
N ARG A 107 3.78 -6.46 -16.87
CA ARG A 107 5.06 -6.06 -17.47
C ARG A 107 4.86 -5.37 -18.80
N SER A 108 3.94 -5.87 -19.59
CA SER A 108 3.63 -5.28 -20.87
C SER A 108 3.09 -3.86 -20.71
N GLU A 109 2.21 -3.68 -19.76
CA GLU A 109 1.64 -2.37 -19.49
C GLU A 109 2.71 -1.39 -19.03
N ARG A 110 3.65 -1.85 -18.23
CA ARG A 110 4.74 -0.98 -17.81
C ARG A 110 5.60 -0.56 -18.97
N GLY A 111 5.74 -1.43 -19.93
CA GLY A 111 6.49 -1.09 -21.11
C GLY A 111 5.83 -0.05 -21.99
N TRP A 112 4.50 0.14 -21.86
CA TRP A 112 3.81 1.09 -22.64
C TRP A 112 3.59 2.39 -21.92
N GLY A 113 3.83 2.45 -20.79
CA GLY A 113 3.50 3.49 -20.00
C GLY A 113 3.92 4.75 -20.40
N PRO A 114 3.31 5.69 -20.32
CA PRO A 114 3.67 6.87 -20.65
C PRO A 114 4.15 7.30 -19.48
N ALA A 115 4.53 6.96 -19.55
CA ALA A 115 5.01 7.32 -18.78
C ALA A 115 4.39 7.99 -17.89
N SER A 116 3.82 8.25 -18.28
CA SER A 116 3.20 8.88 -17.52
C SER A 116 3.33 8.45 -16.31
N ASN A 117 3.61 7.84 -16.29
CA ASN A 117 3.61 7.51 -15.22
C ASN A 117 4.76 7.15 -14.83
N LYS A 118 5.50 7.09 -15.56
CA LYS A 118 6.58 6.72 -15.19
C LYS A 118 7.14 7.59 -14.38
N ARG A 119 6.78 8.18 -14.10
CA ARG A 119 7.15 8.87 -13.38
C ARG A 119 7.20 8.64 -12.17
N SER A 120 6.93 8.09 -12.20
CA SER A 120 6.93 7.78 -11.23
C SER A 120 7.33 6.90 -10.90
N SER A 121 7.50 6.64 -11.55
CA SER A 121 7.83 5.90 -11.34
C SER A 121 8.51 5.47 -11.14
N PRO A 122 8.71 5.40 -11.03
CA PRO A 122 9.35 4.83 -10.85
C PRO A 122 9.78 4.24 -10.42
N SER A 123 9.72 4.10 -10.61
CA SER A 123 10.03 3.50 -10.26
C SER A 123 10.30 2.66 -10.10
N ALA A 124 10.09 2.38 -10.54
CA ALA A 124 10.21 1.57 -10.48
C ALA A 124 10.80 0.84 -10.45
N ASP A 125 11.00 0.69 -10.71
CA ASP A 125 11.51 0.06 -10.65
C ASP A 125 12.01 -0.24 -10.34
#